data_b81b24bbad3c596e59d7dc89611e331f
#
_entry.id   b81b24bbad3c596e59d7dc89611e331f
#
_cell.length_a   1.000
_cell.length_b   1.000
_cell.length_c   1.000
_cell.angle_alpha   90.00
_cell.angle_beta   90.00
_cell.angle_gamma   90.00
#
_symmetry.space_group_name_H-M   'P 1'
#
loop_
_entity.id
_entity.type
_entity.pdbx_description
1 polymer ?
#
loop_
_entity_poly.entity_id
_entity_poly.type
_entity_poly.pdbx_seq_one_letter_code
_entity_poly.pdbx_strand_id
1 'polypeptide(L)'
;MPFLHFSTTKIMSRQKKTALSKGIIECVKLLPGKPAERAMIRIDDNCDIFRGGEIAECAFMETIYQKPLSEEACRAYIEALYDLMKKELELDVPQCYFAMVDLDTWGSRGTLH
;
A
#
# COMPACT_ATOMS: atom_id res chain seq x y z
N MET A 1 13.70 -1.13 1.61
CA MET A 1 13.03 -0.47 0.48
C MET A 1 11.79 -1.27 0.09
N PRO A 2 10.58 -0.76 0.25
CA PRO A 2 9.38 -1.51 -0.10
C PRO A 2 8.91 -1.24 -1.52
N PHE A 3 8.22 -2.22 -2.06
CA PHE A 3 7.41 -2.06 -3.26
C PHE A 3 5.95 -2.25 -2.87
N LEU A 4 5.11 -1.30 -3.26
CA LEU A 4 3.70 -1.31 -2.91
C LEU A 4 2.86 -1.40 -4.17
N HIS A 5 1.90 -2.32 -4.17
CA HIS A 5 0.97 -2.45 -5.29
C HIS A 5 -0.45 -2.21 -4.78
N PHE A 6 -1.01 -1.10 -5.20
CA PHE A 6 -2.35 -0.67 -4.82
C PHE A 6 -3.31 -0.89 -5.98
N SER A 7 -4.43 -1.57 -5.71
CA SER A 7 -5.49 -1.82 -6.69
C SER A 7 -6.81 -1.37 -6.12
N THR A 8 -7.61 -0.68 -6.93
CA THR A 8 -8.94 -0.22 -6.49
C THR A 8 -9.93 -0.21 -7.65
N THR A 9 -11.20 -0.35 -7.31
CA THR A 9 -12.30 -0.17 -8.25
C THR A 9 -12.59 1.29 -8.54
N LYS A 10 -12.12 2.20 -7.68
CA LYS A 10 -12.31 3.64 -7.87
C LYS A 10 -11.62 4.11 -9.14
N ILE A 11 -12.21 5.11 -9.79
CA ILE A 11 -11.58 5.79 -10.93
C ILE A 11 -10.82 6.98 -10.38
N MET A 12 -9.56 7.10 -10.74
CA MET A 12 -8.68 8.13 -10.19
C MET A 12 -7.99 8.90 -11.30
N SER A 13 -8.00 10.24 -11.20
CA SER A 13 -7.17 11.09 -12.04
C SER A 13 -5.69 10.92 -11.66
N ARG A 14 -4.80 11.35 -12.56
CA ARG A 14 -3.36 11.37 -12.23
C ARG A 14 -3.08 12.21 -10.99
N GLN A 15 -3.78 13.34 -10.86
CA GLN A 15 -3.63 14.22 -9.70
C GLN A 15 -4.02 13.50 -8.40
N LYS A 16 -5.10 12.74 -8.44
CA LYS A 16 -5.55 11.96 -7.28
C LYS A 16 -4.57 10.84 -6.95
N LYS A 17 -4.04 10.17 -7.96
CA LYS A 17 -3.01 9.13 -7.79
C LYS A 17 -1.76 9.71 -7.13
N THR A 18 -1.36 10.91 -7.56
CA THR A 18 -0.21 11.59 -6.98
C THR A 18 -0.44 11.91 -5.49
N ALA A 19 -1.62 12.42 -5.16
CA ALA A 19 -1.97 12.71 -3.77
C ALA A 19 -2.00 11.44 -2.93
N LEU A 20 -2.58 10.36 -3.44
CA LEU A 20 -2.61 9.08 -2.75
C LEU A 20 -1.20 8.54 -2.54
N SER A 21 -0.36 8.60 -3.58
CA SER A 21 1.03 8.16 -3.48
C SER A 21 1.78 8.90 -2.37
N LYS A 22 1.64 10.21 -2.29
CA LYS A 22 2.26 11.00 -1.23
C LYS A 22 1.76 10.60 0.16
N GLY A 23 0.47 10.34 0.28
CA GLY A 23 -0.11 9.86 1.54
C GLY A 23 0.43 8.49 1.94
N ILE A 24 0.57 7.58 0.98
CA ILE A 24 1.14 6.26 1.23
C ILE A 24 2.60 6.39 1.70
N ILE A 25 3.39 7.26 1.08
CA ILE A 25 4.78 7.50 1.48
C ILE A 25 4.84 7.99 2.94
N GLU A 26 3.92 8.85 3.36
CA GLU A 26 3.88 9.26 4.76
C GLU A 26 3.61 8.09 5.69
N CYS A 27 2.78 7.14 5.26
CA CYS A 27 2.56 5.91 6.03
C CYS A 27 3.83 5.05 6.09
N VAL A 28 4.56 4.93 4.97
CA VAL A 28 5.81 4.15 4.90
C VAL A 28 6.85 4.66 5.89
N LYS A 29 6.82 5.94 6.22
CA LYS A 29 7.74 6.52 7.21
C LYS A 29 7.57 5.92 8.61
N LEU A 30 6.44 5.26 8.86
CA LEU A 30 6.22 4.55 10.13
C LEU A 30 6.99 3.22 10.20
N LEU A 31 7.55 2.77 9.09
CA LEU A 31 8.30 1.51 9.01
C LEU A 31 9.79 1.78 9.24
N PRO A 32 10.35 1.41 10.40
CA PRO A 32 11.76 1.72 10.69
C PRO A 32 12.70 0.97 9.73
N GLY A 33 13.76 1.65 9.31
CA GLY A 33 14.77 1.07 8.43
C GLY A 33 14.31 0.90 6.98
N LYS A 34 13.15 1.44 6.61
CA LYS A 34 12.65 1.38 5.23
C LYS A 34 12.63 2.80 4.67
N PRO A 35 13.61 3.16 3.81
CA PRO A 35 13.68 4.53 3.29
C PRO A 35 12.48 4.84 2.38
N ALA A 36 11.61 5.70 2.87
CA ALA A 36 10.36 6.04 2.19
C ALA A 36 10.60 6.67 0.81
N GLU A 37 11.66 7.44 0.67
CA GLU A 37 12.00 8.09 -0.59
C GLU A 37 12.39 7.13 -1.70
N ARG A 38 12.67 5.87 -1.37
CA ARG A 38 12.99 4.83 -2.35
C ARG A 38 11.85 3.86 -2.60
N ALA A 39 10.75 4.02 -1.90
CA ALA A 39 9.60 3.14 -2.08
C ALA A 39 9.00 3.37 -3.47
N MET A 40 8.71 2.27 -4.15
CA MET A 40 8.02 2.31 -5.44
C MET A 40 6.56 1.94 -5.21
N ILE A 41 5.66 2.71 -5.80
CA ILE A 41 4.23 2.49 -5.65
C ILE A 41 3.61 2.34 -7.02
N ARG A 42 2.96 1.22 -7.25
CA ARG A 42 2.14 0.99 -8.44
C ARG A 42 0.68 1.18 -8.06
N ILE A 43 -0.03 2.00 -8.81
CA ILE A 43 -1.44 2.26 -8.58
C ILE A 43 -2.23 1.84 -9.81
N ASP A 44 -3.09 0.85 -9.64
CA ASP A 44 -4.03 0.41 -10.66
C ASP A 44 -5.42 0.80 -10.21
N ASP A 45 -6.02 1.75 -10.90
CA ASP A 45 -7.38 2.20 -10.64
C ASP A 45 -8.37 1.57 -11.61
N ASN A 46 -9.65 1.79 -11.38
CA ASN A 46 -10.71 1.31 -12.26
C ASN A 46 -10.61 -0.20 -12.53
N CYS A 47 -10.22 -0.96 -11.51
CA CYS A 47 -10.10 -2.42 -11.62
C CYS A 47 -11.45 -3.10 -11.45
N ASP A 48 -11.59 -4.26 -12.06
CA ASP A 48 -12.73 -5.13 -11.82
C ASP A 48 -12.40 -6.04 -10.64
N ILE A 49 -12.92 -5.70 -9.47
CA ILE A 49 -12.71 -6.48 -8.26
C ILE A 49 -14.06 -6.99 -7.77
N PHE A 50 -14.15 -8.31 -7.59
CA PHE A 50 -15.36 -8.97 -7.13
C PHE A 50 -15.13 -9.51 -5.73
N ARG A 51 -16.12 -9.32 -4.87
CA ARG A 51 -16.08 -9.80 -3.50
C ARG A 51 -17.32 -10.67 -3.27
N GLY A 52 -17.08 -11.94 -2.91
CA GLY A 52 -18.18 -12.87 -2.77
C GLY A 52 -18.97 -13.10 -4.05
N GLY A 53 -18.32 -12.93 -5.22
CA GLY A 53 -18.95 -13.12 -6.51
C GLY A 53 -19.68 -11.90 -7.05
N GLU A 54 -19.63 -10.76 -6.35
CA GLU A 54 -20.31 -9.54 -6.76
C GLU A 54 -19.32 -8.39 -6.85
N ILE A 55 -19.56 -7.46 -7.77
CA ILE A 55 -18.75 -6.25 -7.88
C ILE A 55 -18.86 -5.47 -6.56
N ALA A 56 -17.71 -5.10 -6.00
CA ALA A 56 -17.64 -4.36 -4.75
C ALA A 56 -16.73 -3.14 -4.91
N GLU A 57 -17.16 -2.01 -4.36
CA GLU A 57 -16.30 -0.83 -4.26
C GLU A 57 -15.29 -1.09 -3.16
N CYS A 58 -14.00 -1.21 -3.53
CA CYS A 58 -12.98 -1.67 -2.60
C CYS A 58 -11.57 -1.32 -3.06
N ALA A 59 -10.61 -1.65 -2.19
CA ALA A 59 -9.20 -1.51 -2.48
C ALA A 59 -8.40 -2.63 -1.82
N PHE A 60 -7.31 -3.02 -2.46
CA PHE A 60 -6.37 -3.99 -1.92
C PHE A 60 -4.95 -3.48 -2.17
N MET A 61 -4.10 -3.55 -1.16
CA MET A 61 -2.70 -3.17 -1.33
C MET A 61 -1.78 -4.22 -0.71
N GLU A 62 -0.74 -4.57 -1.48
CA GLU A 62 0.36 -5.40 -1.01
C GLU A 62 1.55 -4.50 -0.72
N THR A 63 2.16 -4.68 0.44
CA THR A 63 3.43 -4.05 0.78
C THR A 63 4.48 -5.16 0.85
N ILE A 64 5.39 -5.15 -0.13
CA ILE A 64 6.45 -6.14 -0.24
C ILE A 64 7.73 -5.50 0.29
N TYR A 65 8.35 -6.11 1.28
CA TYR A 65 9.50 -5.53 1.96
C TYR A 65 10.50 -6.60 2.37
N GLN A 66 11.73 -6.18 2.58
CA GLN A 66 12.76 -7.05 3.13
C GLN A 66 12.70 -7.01 4.66
N LYS A 67 12.76 -8.17 5.30
CA LYS A 67 12.86 -8.30 6.77
C LYS A 67 14.05 -7.50 7.30
N PRO A 68 14.02 -7.06 8.58
CA PRO A 68 12.95 -7.28 9.54
C PRO A 68 11.99 -6.09 9.67
N LEU A 69 10.76 -6.39 10.12
CA LEU A 69 9.83 -5.38 10.65
C LEU A 69 9.10 -6.02 11.83
N SER A 70 8.93 -5.26 12.91
CA SER A 70 8.17 -5.73 14.04
C SER A 70 6.68 -5.77 13.73
N GLU A 71 5.94 -6.62 14.43
CA GLU A 71 4.49 -6.64 14.31
C GLU A 71 3.88 -5.29 14.70
N GLU A 72 4.43 -4.66 15.73
CA GLU A 72 3.97 -3.34 16.19
C GLU A 72 4.09 -2.29 15.09
N ALA A 73 5.22 -2.23 14.39
CA ALA A 73 5.43 -1.28 13.29
C ALA A 73 4.46 -1.55 12.14
N CYS A 74 4.25 -2.83 11.80
CA CYS A 74 3.31 -3.22 10.76
C CYS A 74 1.88 -2.83 11.13
N ARG A 75 1.51 -3.00 12.40
CA ARG A 75 0.17 -2.62 12.88
C ARG A 75 -0.06 -1.11 12.76
N ALA A 76 0.89 -0.30 13.19
CA ALA A 76 0.79 1.15 13.09
C ALA A 76 0.66 1.60 11.63
N TYR A 77 1.45 0.99 10.76
CA TYR A 77 1.42 1.26 9.32
C TYR A 77 0.05 0.92 8.72
N ILE A 78 -0.48 -0.26 9.02
CA ILE A 78 -1.79 -0.70 8.50
C ILE A 78 -2.91 0.24 9.00
N GLU A 79 -2.89 0.63 10.27
CA GLU A 79 -3.87 1.55 10.80
C GLU A 79 -3.84 2.90 10.09
N ALA A 80 -2.64 3.41 9.81
CA ALA A 80 -2.49 4.65 9.05
C ALA A 80 -3.01 4.52 7.62
N LEU A 81 -2.84 3.35 7.00
CA LEU A 81 -3.38 3.10 5.65
C LEU A 81 -4.90 3.11 5.64
N TYR A 82 -5.55 2.54 6.64
CA TYR A 82 -7.01 2.59 6.74
C TYR A 82 -7.51 4.03 6.83
N ASP A 83 -6.86 4.86 7.64
CA ASP A 83 -7.21 6.27 7.76
C ASP A 83 -7.03 7.00 6.42
N LEU A 84 -5.96 6.69 5.71
CA LEU A 84 -5.68 7.27 4.40
C LEU A 84 -6.75 6.90 3.37
N MET A 85 -7.19 5.64 3.36
CA MET A 85 -8.23 5.18 2.44
C MET A 85 -9.54 5.94 2.67
N LYS A 86 -9.89 6.17 3.92
CA LYS A 86 -11.09 6.95 4.25
C LYS A 86 -10.95 8.38 3.78
N LYS A 87 -9.81 9.00 4.06
CA LYS A 87 -9.54 10.39 3.71
C LYS A 87 -9.51 10.62 2.20
N GLU A 88 -8.78 9.78 1.48
CA GLU A 88 -8.51 10.01 0.06
C GLU A 88 -9.55 9.38 -0.89
N LEU A 89 -10.13 8.26 -0.51
CA LEU A 89 -11.01 7.49 -1.39
C LEU A 89 -12.41 7.27 -0.83
N GLU A 90 -12.67 7.75 0.38
CA GLU A 90 -13.95 7.55 1.06
C GLU A 90 -14.32 6.06 1.18
N LEU A 91 -13.30 5.22 1.35
CA LEU A 91 -13.47 3.79 1.58
C LEU A 91 -13.42 3.50 3.07
N ASP A 92 -14.37 2.71 3.53
CA ASP A 92 -14.46 2.29 4.92
C ASP A 92 -13.63 1.04 5.19
N VAL A 93 -13.37 0.76 6.45
CA VAL A 93 -12.53 -0.38 6.87
C VAL A 93 -12.92 -1.69 6.18
N PRO A 94 -14.21 -2.10 6.10
CA PRO A 94 -14.56 -3.37 5.47
C PRO A 94 -14.28 -3.43 3.96
N GLN A 95 -14.04 -2.28 3.33
CA GLN A 95 -13.81 -2.20 1.89
C GLN A 95 -12.34 -2.33 1.51
N CYS A 96 -11.43 -2.38 2.51
CA CYS A 96 -10.00 -2.36 2.25
C CYS A 96 -9.30 -3.55 2.90
N TYR A 97 -8.41 -4.18 2.14
CA TYR A 97 -7.52 -5.23 2.64
C TYR A 97 -6.07 -4.84 2.35
N PHE A 98 -5.20 -5.15 3.29
CA PHE A 98 -3.77 -4.89 3.15
C PHE A 98 -2.98 -6.15 3.48
N ALA A 99 -2.04 -6.49 2.61
CA ALA A 99 -1.15 -7.63 2.82
C ALA A 99 0.27 -7.13 3.08
N MET A 100 0.93 -7.73 4.05
CA MET A 100 2.35 -7.51 4.31
C MET A 100 3.10 -8.75 3.83
N VAL A 101 3.99 -8.56 2.85
CA VAL A 101 4.73 -9.66 2.23
C VAL A 101 6.21 -9.45 2.51
N ASP A 102 6.77 -10.27 3.39
CA ASP A 102 8.17 -10.16 3.77
C ASP A 102 9.07 -11.04 2.91
N LEU A 103 10.26 -10.53 2.62
CA LEU A 103 11.26 -11.22 1.82
C LEU A 103 12.53 -11.36 2.62
N ASP A 104 13.24 -12.49 2.41
CA ASP A 104 14.57 -12.69 2.98
C ASP A 104 15.63 -11.93 2.19
N THR A 105 15.47 -11.90 0.87
CA THR A 105 16.44 -11.28 -0.04
C THR A 105 15.76 -10.31 -0.97
N TRP A 106 16.51 -9.32 -1.42
CA TRP A 106 16.01 -8.24 -2.24
C TRP A 106 17.10 -7.71 -3.15
N GLY A 107 16.80 -7.50 -4.42
CA GLY A 107 17.74 -6.91 -5.38
C GLY A 107 17.58 -5.40 -5.45
N SER A 108 18.63 -4.66 -5.17
CA SER A 108 18.64 -3.20 -5.32
C SER A 108 20.06 -2.68 -5.41
N ARG A 109 20.21 -1.52 -5.97
CA ARG A 109 21.51 -0.85 -6.14
C ARG A 109 22.54 -1.78 -6.80
N GLY A 110 22.06 -2.61 -7.75
CA GLY A 110 22.90 -3.47 -8.55
C GLY A 110 23.37 -4.74 -7.86
N THR A 111 22.85 -5.07 -6.68
CA THR A 111 23.29 -6.27 -5.96
C THR A 111 22.16 -6.89 -5.14
N LEU A 112 22.43 -8.07 -4.62
CA LEU A 112 21.51 -8.79 -3.75
C LEU A 112 21.78 -8.43 -2.29
N HIS A 113 20.73 -8.21 -1.55
CA HIS A 113 20.82 -7.90 -0.13
C HIS A 113 20.14 -8.93 0.73
#